data_f3d656a5e8b8d78377111940910f6196
#
_entry.id   f3d656a5e8b8d78377111940910f6196
#
_cell.length_a   1.000
_cell.length_b   1.000
_cell.length_c   1.000
_cell.angle_alpha   90.00
_cell.angle_beta   90.00
_cell.angle_gamma   90.00
#
_symmetry.space_group_name_H-M   'P 1'
#
loop_
_entity.id
_entity.type
_entity.pdbx_description
1 polymer ?
#
loop_
_entity_poly.entity_id
_entity_poly.type
_entity_poly.pdbx_seq_one_letter_code
_entity_poly.pdbx_strand_id
1 'polypeptide(L)'
;LGQQNKVDPLTQLLNHAEFMKAMERNIRDEMVEQMAVMLLDIDDFHQINELYNRSLGDEVLKILSQAIQAILPDNATLYRMEKDCMGIILENGDTLQAEYLYRVIQKHIMRMREWQQKKLSIEVSAGCSMYPKDGKTAEELYRYAAFTLQEAKKQGKNQLLFFSDEILENKSRFIRLVRQLREDVSRNYRGFYVDYQPQADTKTKEIVGVEALM
;
A
#
# COMPACT_ATOMS: atom_id res chain seq x y z
N LEU A 1 -35.79 6.17 4.45
CA LEU A 1 -34.50 5.78 5.05
C LEU A 1 -33.93 4.70 4.16
N GLY A 2 -33.01 5.09 3.24
CA GLY A 2 -32.39 4.19 2.27
C GLY A 2 -31.58 3.12 2.98
N GLN A 3 -31.83 1.84 2.65
CA GLN A 3 -30.92 0.76 3.00
C GLN A 3 -29.58 1.08 2.34
N GLN A 4 -28.59 1.46 3.13
CA GLN A 4 -27.22 1.59 2.64
C GLN A 4 -26.79 0.21 2.15
N ASN A 5 -26.47 0.12 0.86
CA ASN A 5 -25.98 -1.12 0.27
C ASN A 5 -24.69 -1.53 1.01
N LYS A 6 -24.69 -2.70 1.64
CA LYS A 6 -23.56 -3.19 2.45
C LYS A 6 -22.48 -3.84 1.61
N VAL A 7 -22.81 -4.19 0.38
CA VAL A 7 -21.93 -4.90 -0.54
C VAL A 7 -21.58 -4.06 -1.76
N ASP A 8 -20.39 -4.27 -2.27
CA ASP A 8 -19.95 -3.73 -3.54
C ASP A 8 -20.66 -4.46 -4.70
N PRO A 9 -21.31 -3.76 -5.62
CA PRO A 9 -22.07 -4.41 -6.70
C PRO A 9 -21.19 -5.18 -7.68
N LEU A 10 -19.92 -4.83 -7.83
CA LEU A 10 -19.00 -5.46 -8.78
C LEU A 10 -18.48 -6.80 -8.25
N THR A 11 -17.97 -6.79 -7.01
CA THR A 11 -17.27 -7.95 -6.43
C THR A 11 -18.13 -8.75 -5.46
N GLN A 12 -19.29 -8.22 -5.04
CA GLN A 12 -20.17 -8.77 -4.01
C GLN A 12 -19.54 -8.91 -2.61
N LEU A 13 -18.35 -8.32 -2.41
CA LEU A 13 -17.72 -8.22 -1.11
C LEU A 13 -18.42 -7.16 -0.25
N LEU A 14 -18.32 -7.27 1.06
CA LEU A 14 -18.68 -6.19 1.98
C LEU A 14 -17.86 -4.94 1.66
N ASN A 15 -18.48 -3.78 1.76
CA ASN A 15 -17.87 -2.51 1.36
C ASN A 15 -17.04 -1.85 2.46
N HIS A 16 -16.47 -0.69 2.16
CA HIS A 16 -15.67 0.11 3.09
C HIS A 16 -16.42 0.44 4.39
N ALA A 17 -17.71 0.78 4.31
CA ALA A 17 -18.48 1.08 5.51
C ALA A 17 -18.58 -0.13 6.47
N GLU A 18 -18.76 -1.32 5.92
CA GLU A 18 -18.78 -2.56 6.70
C GLU A 18 -17.38 -2.95 7.22
N PHE A 19 -16.31 -2.62 6.49
CA PHE A 19 -14.92 -2.76 6.96
C PHE A 19 -14.68 -1.92 8.22
N MET A 20 -15.06 -0.63 8.22
CA MET A 20 -14.91 0.26 9.36
C MET A 20 -15.73 -0.24 10.56
N LYS A 21 -16.99 -0.62 10.34
CA LYS A 21 -17.86 -1.18 11.41
C LYS A 21 -17.31 -2.49 11.98
N ALA A 22 -16.70 -3.34 11.16
CA ALA A 22 -16.09 -4.58 11.62
C ALA A 22 -14.90 -4.30 12.54
N MET A 23 -14.02 -3.37 12.19
CA MET A 23 -12.94 -2.94 13.07
C MET A 23 -13.45 -2.38 14.40
N GLU A 24 -14.46 -1.48 14.36
CA GLU A 24 -15.07 -0.93 15.59
C GLU A 24 -15.68 -2.02 16.47
N ARG A 25 -16.35 -3.01 15.88
CA ARG A 25 -16.91 -4.16 16.61
C ARG A 25 -15.80 -4.98 17.25
N ASN A 26 -14.74 -5.32 16.48
CA ASN A 26 -13.63 -6.12 16.98
C ASN A 26 -12.86 -5.40 18.09
N ILE A 27 -12.70 -4.08 18.03
CA ILE A 27 -12.06 -3.28 19.09
C ILE A 27 -12.87 -3.33 20.41
N ARG A 28 -14.21 -3.48 20.33
CA ARG A 28 -15.08 -3.59 21.51
C ARG A 28 -15.24 -5.02 22.02
N ASP A 29 -14.84 -6.00 21.23
CA ASP A 29 -14.96 -7.41 21.56
C ASP A 29 -13.77 -7.84 22.42
N GLU A 30 -14.03 -8.21 23.67
CA GLU A 30 -13.00 -8.68 24.60
C GLU A 30 -12.30 -9.97 24.17
N MET A 31 -12.88 -10.71 23.23
CA MET A 31 -12.28 -11.91 22.64
C MET A 31 -11.25 -11.60 21.52
N VAL A 32 -11.20 -10.35 21.06
CA VAL A 32 -10.24 -9.90 20.05
C VAL A 32 -9.11 -9.15 20.75
N GLU A 33 -8.05 -9.86 21.09
CA GLU A 33 -6.88 -9.29 21.77
C GLU A 33 -5.99 -8.50 20.81
N GLN A 34 -5.93 -8.90 19.56
CA GLN A 34 -5.16 -8.26 18.49
C GLN A 34 -5.85 -8.42 17.14
N MET A 35 -5.46 -7.61 16.18
CA MET A 35 -6.03 -7.64 14.83
C MET A 35 -5.03 -7.06 13.84
N ALA A 36 -4.82 -7.74 12.72
CA ALA A 36 -4.11 -7.16 11.59
C ALA A 36 -5.11 -6.53 10.62
N VAL A 37 -4.89 -5.27 10.29
CA VAL A 37 -5.67 -4.49 9.31
C VAL A 37 -4.79 -4.25 8.10
N MET A 38 -5.08 -4.94 7.00
CA MET A 38 -4.29 -4.88 5.78
C MET A 38 -5.10 -4.24 4.66
N LEU A 39 -4.51 -3.27 4.00
CA LEU A 39 -5.00 -2.73 2.74
C LEU A 39 -4.12 -3.23 1.61
N LEU A 40 -4.75 -3.73 0.56
CA LEU A 40 -4.11 -4.39 -0.57
C LEU A 40 -4.58 -3.73 -1.86
N ASP A 41 -3.66 -3.40 -2.75
CA ASP A 41 -3.95 -2.67 -3.98
C ASP A 41 -3.21 -3.28 -5.15
N ILE A 42 -3.84 -3.30 -6.32
CA ILE A 42 -3.23 -3.82 -7.55
C ILE A 42 -2.23 -2.79 -8.07
N ASP A 43 -0.99 -3.24 -8.27
CA ASP A 43 0.04 -2.38 -8.81
C ASP A 43 -0.25 -2.04 -10.29
N ASP A 44 -0.15 -0.75 -10.61
CA ASP A 44 -0.37 -0.21 -11.95
C ASP A 44 -1.73 -0.56 -12.60
N PHE A 45 -2.78 -0.75 -11.79
CA PHE A 45 -4.12 -1.10 -12.27
C PHE A 45 -4.66 -0.16 -13.36
N HIS A 46 -4.32 1.14 -13.29
CA HIS A 46 -4.71 2.12 -14.32
C HIS A 46 -4.18 1.73 -15.70
N GLN A 47 -2.97 1.15 -15.80
CA GLN A 47 -2.40 0.71 -17.08
C GLN A 47 -3.23 -0.43 -17.71
N ILE A 48 -3.80 -1.31 -16.89
CA ILE A 48 -4.71 -2.36 -17.38
C ILE A 48 -5.93 -1.73 -18.05
N ASN A 49 -6.52 -0.71 -17.42
CA ASN A 49 -7.66 0.01 -17.96
C ASN A 49 -7.32 0.82 -19.22
N GLU A 50 -6.14 1.40 -19.29
CA GLU A 50 -5.67 2.18 -20.44
C GLU A 50 -5.28 1.30 -21.63
N LEU A 51 -4.56 0.21 -21.40
CA LEU A 51 -4.09 -0.68 -22.46
C LEU A 51 -5.18 -1.58 -23.04
N TYR A 52 -6.17 -1.94 -22.23
CA TYR A 52 -7.21 -2.86 -22.66
C TYR A 52 -8.60 -2.19 -22.66
N ASN A 53 -9.21 -2.00 -21.54
CA ASN A 53 -10.43 -1.22 -21.28
C ASN A 53 -10.88 -1.43 -19.82
N ARG A 54 -11.88 -0.66 -19.38
CA ARG A 54 -12.48 -0.79 -18.04
C ARG A 54 -13.14 -2.13 -17.78
N SER A 55 -13.73 -2.75 -18.81
CA SER A 55 -14.40 -4.06 -18.67
C SER A 55 -13.42 -5.16 -18.25
N LEU A 56 -12.19 -5.14 -18.80
CA LEU A 56 -11.15 -6.09 -18.36
C LEU A 56 -10.68 -5.78 -16.94
N GLY A 57 -10.52 -4.50 -16.58
CA GLY A 57 -10.18 -4.12 -15.20
C GLY A 57 -11.24 -4.58 -14.20
N ASP A 58 -12.52 -4.43 -14.52
CA ASP A 58 -13.62 -4.91 -13.68
C ASP A 58 -13.59 -6.45 -13.54
N GLU A 59 -13.28 -7.15 -14.61
CA GLU A 59 -13.14 -8.62 -14.57
C GLU A 59 -11.94 -9.06 -13.74
N VAL A 60 -10.79 -8.37 -13.86
CA VAL A 60 -9.62 -8.60 -13.01
C VAL A 60 -9.98 -8.44 -11.54
N LEU A 61 -10.72 -7.39 -11.19
CA LEU A 61 -11.16 -7.16 -9.81
C LEU A 61 -12.08 -8.26 -9.29
N LYS A 62 -13.01 -8.75 -10.11
CA LYS A 62 -13.90 -9.88 -9.74
C LYS A 62 -13.12 -11.17 -9.49
N ILE A 63 -12.27 -11.54 -10.46
CA ILE A 63 -11.49 -12.77 -10.37
C ILE A 63 -10.52 -12.71 -9.19
N LEU A 64 -9.85 -11.58 -9.01
CA LEU A 64 -8.91 -11.38 -7.91
C LEU A 64 -9.61 -11.47 -6.55
N SER A 65 -10.77 -10.82 -6.39
CA SER A 65 -11.52 -10.88 -5.14
C SER A 65 -11.98 -12.30 -4.80
N GLN A 66 -12.47 -13.05 -5.79
CA GLN A 66 -12.86 -14.46 -5.62
C GLN A 66 -11.66 -15.34 -5.27
N ALA A 67 -10.53 -15.13 -5.95
CA ALA A 67 -9.31 -15.89 -5.71
C ALA A 67 -8.75 -15.66 -4.31
N ILE A 68 -8.73 -14.41 -3.85
CA ILE A 68 -8.29 -14.09 -2.48
C ILE A 68 -9.28 -14.67 -1.48
N GLN A 69 -10.58 -14.48 -1.65
CA GLN A 69 -11.60 -14.96 -0.72
C GLN A 69 -11.54 -16.50 -0.56
N ALA A 70 -11.23 -17.23 -1.62
CA ALA A 70 -11.13 -18.70 -1.59
C ALA A 70 -9.95 -19.24 -0.75
N ILE A 71 -8.94 -18.42 -0.47
CA ILE A 71 -7.73 -18.84 0.26
C ILE A 71 -7.60 -18.19 1.64
N LEU A 72 -8.56 -17.33 2.03
CA LEU A 72 -8.55 -16.72 3.35
C LEU A 72 -8.79 -17.76 4.44
N PRO A 73 -8.10 -17.67 5.60
CA PRO A 73 -8.45 -18.45 6.78
C PRO A 73 -9.78 -17.96 7.38
N ASP A 74 -10.39 -18.80 8.23
CA ASP A 74 -11.72 -18.53 8.82
C ASP A 74 -11.78 -17.24 9.66
N ASN A 75 -10.65 -16.82 10.23
CA ASN A 75 -10.53 -15.59 11.01
C ASN A 75 -10.15 -14.35 10.17
N ALA A 76 -10.17 -14.45 8.84
CA ALA A 76 -9.91 -13.32 7.95
C ALA A 76 -11.13 -13.03 7.07
N THR A 77 -11.42 -11.75 6.90
CA THR A 77 -12.52 -11.28 6.04
C THR A 77 -11.99 -10.28 5.03
N LEU A 78 -12.41 -10.46 3.76
CA LEU A 78 -12.08 -9.57 2.65
C LEU A 78 -13.19 -8.56 2.41
N TYR A 79 -12.80 -7.31 2.18
CA TYR A 79 -13.68 -6.19 1.92
C TYR A 79 -13.28 -5.48 0.62
N ARG A 80 -14.26 -4.91 -0.05
CA ARG A 80 -14.04 -4.01 -1.18
C ARG A 80 -13.92 -2.58 -0.68
N MET A 81 -12.79 -1.99 -0.95
CA MET A 81 -12.56 -0.57 -0.66
C MET A 81 -12.88 0.28 -1.90
N GLU A 82 -12.20 1.38 -2.10
CA GLU A 82 -12.37 2.22 -3.29
C GLU A 82 -11.44 1.78 -4.43
N LYS A 83 -11.85 2.02 -5.66
CA LYS A 83 -11.05 1.78 -6.90
C LYS A 83 -10.58 0.31 -7.00
N ASP A 84 -9.28 0.08 -6.94
CA ASP A 84 -8.60 -1.22 -7.00
C ASP A 84 -8.13 -1.73 -5.63
N CYS A 85 -8.50 -1.04 -4.56
CA CYS A 85 -8.12 -1.39 -3.20
C CYS A 85 -9.09 -2.41 -2.57
N MET A 86 -8.53 -3.37 -1.84
CA MET A 86 -9.23 -4.34 -1.00
C MET A 86 -8.72 -4.22 0.44
N GLY A 87 -9.59 -4.47 1.40
CA GLY A 87 -9.24 -4.52 2.82
C GLY A 87 -9.35 -5.94 3.37
N ILE A 88 -8.43 -6.31 4.24
CA ILE A 88 -8.48 -7.59 4.97
C ILE A 88 -8.37 -7.27 6.46
N ILE A 89 -9.28 -7.85 7.24
CA ILE A 89 -9.19 -7.90 8.70
C ILE A 89 -8.85 -9.34 9.08
N LEU A 90 -7.75 -9.53 9.80
CA LEU A 90 -7.32 -10.81 10.35
C LEU A 90 -7.49 -10.74 11.87
N GLU A 91 -8.58 -11.31 12.39
CA GLU A 91 -8.91 -11.32 13.81
C GLU A 91 -7.96 -12.23 14.58
N ASN A 92 -7.47 -11.75 15.73
CA ASN A 92 -6.47 -12.42 16.55
C ASN A 92 -5.21 -12.83 15.78
N GLY A 93 -4.94 -12.20 14.63
CA GLY A 93 -3.75 -12.42 13.82
C GLY A 93 -2.59 -11.55 14.27
N ASP A 94 -1.40 -12.15 14.35
CA ASP A 94 -0.15 -11.45 14.60
C ASP A 94 0.55 -11.03 13.31
N THR A 95 1.69 -10.35 13.45
CA THR A 95 2.50 -9.88 12.32
C THR A 95 2.97 -11.03 11.41
N LEU A 96 3.35 -12.17 11.97
CA LEU A 96 3.82 -13.33 11.20
C LEU A 96 2.68 -13.96 10.40
N GLN A 97 1.49 -14.03 10.98
CA GLN A 97 0.30 -14.55 10.30
C GLN A 97 -0.15 -13.61 9.19
N ALA A 98 -0.10 -12.29 9.41
CA ALA A 98 -0.40 -11.29 8.39
C ALA A 98 0.60 -11.35 7.23
N GLU A 99 1.90 -11.48 7.52
CA GLU A 99 2.94 -11.65 6.51
C GLU A 99 2.76 -12.96 5.72
N TYR A 100 2.49 -14.04 6.41
CA TYR A 100 2.21 -15.33 5.78
C TYR A 100 1.00 -15.25 4.85
N LEU A 101 -0.09 -14.65 5.31
CA LEU A 101 -1.30 -14.46 4.51
C LEU A 101 -0.99 -13.67 3.23
N TYR A 102 -0.27 -12.55 3.34
CA TYR A 102 0.12 -11.78 2.17
C TYR A 102 0.97 -12.61 1.18
N ARG A 103 1.94 -13.38 1.65
CA ARG A 103 2.76 -14.26 0.81
C ARG A 103 1.95 -15.34 0.10
N VAL A 104 0.95 -15.91 0.77
CA VAL A 104 0.02 -16.88 0.18
C VAL A 104 -0.80 -16.21 -0.93
N ILE A 105 -1.35 -15.02 -0.68
CA ILE A 105 -2.09 -14.22 -1.66
C ILE A 105 -1.18 -13.91 -2.87
N GLN A 106 -0.01 -13.35 -2.64
CA GLN A 106 0.96 -13.00 -3.69
C GLN A 106 1.29 -14.21 -4.57
N LYS A 107 1.63 -15.34 -3.94
CA LYS A 107 1.96 -16.58 -4.65
C LYS A 107 0.76 -17.13 -5.44
N HIS A 108 -0.45 -17.00 -4.89
CA HIS A 108 -1.66 -17.42 -5.58
C HIS A 108 -1.92 -16.58 -6.83
N ILE A 109 -1.83 -15.26 -6.70
CA ILE A 109 -2.00 -14.31 -7.81
C ILE A 109 -0.94 -14.54 -8.91
N MET A 110 0.32 -14.73 -8.54
CA MET A 110 1.41 -14.99 -9.50
C MET A 110 1.20 -16.26 -10.35
N ARG A 111 0.42 -17.22 -9.85
CA ARG A 111 0.05 -18.43 -10.60
C ARG A 111 -1.08 -18.19 -11.61
N MET A 112 -1.83 -17.12 -11.43
CA MET A 112 -2.93 -16.74 -12.31
C MET A 112 -2.38 -15.95 -13.51
N ARG A 113 -1.76 -16.64 -14.47
CA ARG A 113 -1.10 -16.01 -15.62
C ARG A 113 -2.04 -15.62 -16.75
N GLU A 114 -3.27 -16.14 -16.75
CA GLU A 114 -4.24 -15.90 -17.82
C GLU A 114 -5.50 -15.26 -17.25
N TRP A 115 -5.78 -14.06 -17.72
CA TRP A 115 -6.93 -13.26 -17.40
C TRP A 115 -7.74 -13.06 -18.69
N GLN A 116 -8.85 -13.76 -18.85
CA GLN A 116 -9.64 -13.77 -20.09
C GLN A 116 -8.76 -14.00 -21.35
N GLN A 117 -7.96 -15.06 -21.35
CA GLN A 117 -7.05 -15.42 -22.47
C GLN A 117 -5.93 -14.37 -22.73
N LYS A 118 -5.76 -13.38 -21.86
CA LYS A 118 -4.67 -12.41 -21.93
C LYS A 118 -3.61 -12.74 -20.89
N LYS A 119 -2.35 -12.70 -21.30
CA LYS A 119 -1.22 -12.85 -20.40
C LYS A 119 -1.01 -11.54 -19.66
N LEU A 120 -1.57 -11.44 -18.46
CA LEU A 120 -1.36 -10.31 -17.55
C LEU A 120 -0.54 -10.78 -16.35
N SER A 121 0.48 -10.02 -16.01
CA SER A 121 1.15 -10.16 -14.72
C SER A 121 0.51 -9.19 -13.74
N ILE A 122 -0.17 -9.72 -12.74
CA ILE A 122 -0.78 -8.92 -11.67
C ILE A 122 0.13 -9.00 -10.45
N GLU A 123 0.49 -7.85 -9.93
CA GLU A 123 1.22 -7.68 -8.69
C GLU A 123 0.37 -6.85 -7.72
N VAL A 124 0.59 -7.06 -6.43
CA VAL A 124 -0.16 -6.38 -5.38
C VAL A 124 0.77 -5.86 -4.31
N SER A 125 0.57 -4.62 -3.93
CA SER A 125 1.21 -4.02 -2.76
C SER A 125 0.26 -4.00 -1.58
N ALA A 126 0.79 -4.10 -0.38
CA ALA A 126 -0.01 -4.06 0.83
C ALA A 126 0.62 -3.20 1.93
N GLY A 127 -0.23 -2.56 2.72
CA GLY A 127 0.12 -1.89 3.95
C GLY A 127 -0.69 -2.45 5.10
N CYS A 128 -0.04 -2.70 6.22
CA CYS A 128 -0.66 -3.32 7.39
C CYS A 128 -0.42 -2.49 8.65
N SER A 129 -1.46 -2.34 9.47
CA SER A 129 -1.40 -1.84 10.83
C SER A 129 -1.93 -2.87 11.81
N MET A 130 -1.42 -2.86 13.04
CA MET A 130 -1.70 -3.85 14.08
C MET A 130 -2.45 -3.22 15.25
N TYR A 131 -3.63 -3.75 15.57
CA TYR A 131 -4.33 -3.43 16.81
C TYR A 131 -3.81 -4.33 17.96
N PRO A 132 -3.63 -3.82 19.17
CA PRO A 132 -3.73 -2.42 19.61
C PRO A 132 -2.41 -1.65 19.52
N LYS A 133 -1.36 -2.27 18.95
CA LYS A 133 0.01 -1.74 18.95
C LYS A 133 0.12 -0.41 18.21
N ASP A 134 -0.44 -0.35 17.00
CA ASP A 134 -0.25 0.79 16.10
C ASP A 134 -1.39 1.81 16.23
N GLY A 135 -2.57 1.38 16.64
CA GLY A 135 -3.74 2.24 16.81
C GLY A 135 -4.79 1.59 17.70
N LYS A 136 -5.65 2.41 18.30
CA LYS A 136 -6.74 1.97 19.19
C LYS A 136 -8.13 2.27 18.63
N THR A 137 -8.21 2.99 17.53
CA THR A 137 -9.47 3.30 16.84
C THR A 137 -9.44 2.77 15.41
N ALA A 138 -10.61 2.52 14.83
CA ALA A 138 -10.74 2.06 13.45
C ALA A 138 -10.14 3.06 12.47
N GLU A 139 -10.31 4.37 12.71
CA GLU A 139 -9.76 5.44 11.89
C GLU A 139 -8.24 5.47 11.92
N GLU A 140 -7.61 5.27 13.09
CA GLU A 140 -6.16 5.22 13.21
C GLU A 140 -5.60 4.04 12.44
N LEU A 141 -6.15 2.85 12.65
CA LEU A 141 -5.71 1.62 11.99
C LEU A 141 -5.85 1.72 10.48
N TYR A 142 -7.01 2.19 10.01
CA TYR A 142 -7.22 2.42 8.57
C TYR A 142 -6.24 3.42 7.99
N ARG A 143 -6.07 4.57 8.63
CA ARG A 143 -5.15 5.62 8.20
C ARG A 143 -3.70 5.13 8.12
N TYR A 144 -3.25 4.38 9.12
CA TYR A 144 -1.89 3.84 9.15
C TYR A 144 -1.67 2.74 8.12
N ALA A 145 -2.64 1.86 7.92
CA ALA A 145 -2.57 0.85 6.86
C ALA A 145 -2.54 1.51 5.47
N ALA A 146 -3.39 2.52 5.21
CA ALA A 146 -3.42 3.27 3.95
C ALA A 146 -2.12 4.04 3.69
N PHE A 147 -1.59 4.67 4.72
CA PHE A 147 -0.30 5.35 4.66
C PHE A 147 0.83 4.38 4.31
N THR A 148 0.88 3.24 4.98
CA THR A 148 1.90 2.20 4.79
C THR A 148 1.81 1.56 3.40
N LEU A 149 0.59 1.38 2.86
CA LEU A 149 0.37 0.92 1.49
C LEU A 149 0.98 1.90 0.47
N GLN A 150 0.80 3.20 0.67
CA GLN A 150 1.41 4.20 -0.20
C GLN A 150 2.94 4.15 -0.17
N GLU A 151 3.53 3.93 1.01
CA GLU A 151 4.98 3.77 1.14
C GLU A 151 5.47 2.46 0.48
N ALA A 152 4.72 1.35 0.59
CA ALA A 152 5.03 0.11 -0.13
C ALA A 152 5.09 0.33 -1.65
N LYS A 153 4.13 1.07 -2.20
CA LYS A 153 4.11 1.41 -3.63
C LYS A 153 5.29 2.29 -4.06
N LYS A 154 5.75 3.20 -3.20
CA LYS A 154 6.92 4.06 -3.49
C LYS A 154 8.24 3.31 -3.39
N GLN A 155 8.35 2.35 -2.47
CA GLN A 155 9.57 1.58 -2.21
C GLN A 155 9.77 0.40 -3.18
N GLY A 156 9.04 0.35 -4.29
CA GLY A 156 9.26 -0.64 -5.34
C GLY A 156 8.08 -1.54 -5.66
N LYS A 157 6.93 -1.34 -5.01
CA LYS A 157 5.69 -2.14 -5.21
C LYS A 157 5.85 -3.63 -4.87
N ASN A 158 4.84 -4.45 -5.14
CA ASN A 158 4.83 -5.91 -4.98
C ASN A 158 5.39 -6.38 -3.63
N GLN A 159 5.01 -5.70 -2.55
CA GLN A 159 5.48 -5.95 -1.19
C GLN A 159 4.43 -5.60 -0.15
N LEU A 160 4.58 -6.19 1.02
CA LEU A 160 3.88 -5.83 2.24
C LEU A 160 4.82 -5.00 3.11
N LEU A 161 4.34 -3.85 3.58
CA LEU A 161 4.96 -3.12 4.67
C LEU A 161 4.03 -3.10 5.90
N PHE A 162 4.64 -3.15 7.07
CA PHE A 162 3.96 -2.91 8.34
C PHE A 162 4.18 -1.48 8.77
N PHE A 163 3.15 -0.89 9.37
CA PHE A 163 3.27 0.43 9.95
C PHE A 163 4.36 0.46 11.03
N SER A 164 5.14 1.53 11.05
CA SER A 164 6.06 1.86 12.13
C SER A 164 6.16 3.37 12.28
N ASP A 165 6.47 3.83 13.48
CA ASP A 165 6.69 5.25 13.76
C ASP A 165 7.84 5.82 12.92
N GLU A 166 8.85 5.01 12.62
CA GLU A 166 9.97 5.38 11.75
C GLU A 166 9.52 5.78 10.35
N ILE A 167 8.59 5.03 9.76
CA ILE A 167 8.03 5.35 8.43
C ILE A 167 7.30 6.71 8.49
N LEU A 168 6.57 6.97 9.56
CA LEU A 168 5.85 8.23 9.75
C LEU A 168 6.81 9.40 9.97
N GLU A 169 7.84 9.22 10.77
CA GLU A 169 8.87 10.22 11.04
C GLU A 169 9.65 10.59 9.79
N ASN A 170 10.08 9.61 9.00
CA ASN A 170 10.78 9.82 7.74
C ASN A 170 9.95 10.66 6.77
N LYS A 171 8.65 10.40 6.66
CA LYS A 171 7.76 11.23 5.82
C LYS A 171 7.62 12.65 6.36
N SER A 172 7.44 12.81 7.65
CA SER A 172 7.33 14.12 8.30
C SER A 172 8.61 14.93 8.10
N ARG A 173 9.77 14.27 8.21
CA ARG A 173 11.08 14.87 7.93
C ARG A 173 11.21 15.30 6.47
N PHE A 174 10.81 14.43 5.54
CA PHE A 174 10.82 14.73 4.10
C PHE A 174 9.94 15.94 3.75
N ILE A 175 8.71 15.99 4.29
CA ILE A 175 7.79 17.12 4.06
C ILE A 175 8.39 18.43 4.59
N ARG A 176 9.00 18.40 5.78
CA ARG A 176 9.67 19.59 6.35
C ARG A 176 10.84 20.04 5.48
N LEU A 177 11.66 19.10 5.01
CA LEU A 177 12.79 19.38 4.14
C LEU A 177 12.35 20.00 2.81
N VAL A 178 11.36 19.42 2.16
CA VAL A 178 10.81 19.96 0.88
C VAL A 178 10.26 21.38 1.08
N ARG A 179 9.56 21.63 2.20
CA ARG A 179 9.05 22.97 2.50
C ARG A 179 10.20 23.96 2.69
N GLN A 180 11.21 23.59 3.47
CA GLN A 180 12.40 24.44 3.69
C GLN A 180 13.13 24.74 2.38
N LEU A 181 13.36 23.72 1.54
CA LEU A 181 13.97 23.91 0.23
C LEU A 181 13.17 24.89 -0.66
N ARG A 182 11.84 24.79 -0.68
CA ARG A 182 10.99 25.73 -1.45
C ARG A 182 11.11 27.17 -0.90
N GLU A 183 11.14 27.33 0.40
CA GLU A 183 11.32 28.65 1.03
C GLU A 183 12.70 29.22 0.70
N ASP A 184 13.76 28.43 0.75
CA ASP A 184 15.13 28.85 0.46
C ASP A 184 15.31 29.22 -1.02
N VAL A 185 14.71 28.45 -1.93
CA VAL A 185 14.65 28.80 -3.37
C VAL A 185 13.91 30.12 -3.57
N SER A 186 12.77 30.35 -2.91
CA SER A 186 12.01 31.60 -3.00
C SER A 186 12.77 32.81 -2.45
N ARG A 187 13.74 32.59 -1.55
CA ARG A 187 14.63 33.58 -0.98
C ARG A 187 15.96 33.70 -1.71
N ASN A 188 15.95 33.48 -3.02
CA ASN A 188 17.13 33.57 -3.87
C ASN A 188 18.26 32.62 -3.49
N TYR A 189 17.88 31.33 -3.24
CA TYR A 189 18.79 30.21 -2.93
C TYR A 189 19.64 30.44 -1.68
N ARG A 190 19.09 31.12 -0.69
CA ARG A 190 19.76 31.36 0.56
C ARG A 190 20.08 30.04 1.28
N GLY A 191 21.37 29.81 1.59
CA GLY A 191 21.82 28.57 2.22
C GLY A 191 22.24 27.47 1.26
N PHE A 192 22.09 27.68 -0.06
CA PHE A 192 22.67 26.80 -1.07
C PHE A 192 24.11 27.24 -1.37
N TYR A 193 24.98 26.28 -1.52
CA TYR A 193 26.34 26.45 -2.02
C TYR A 193 26.67 25.31 -2.98
N VAL A 194 27.61 25.55 -3.84
CA VAL A 194 28.05 24.57 -4.83
C VAL A 194 29.44 24.08 -4.44
N ASP A 195 29.54 22.76 -4.25
CA ASP A 195 30.83 22.10 -4.12
C ASP A 195 31.28 21.55 -5.48
N TYR A 196 32.57 21.60 -5.73
CA TYR A 196 33.15 21.09 -6.97
C TYR A 196 33.96 19.83 -6.70
N GLN A 197 33.55 18.73 -7.32
CA GLN A 197 34.26 17.47 -7.27
C GLN A 197 35.18 17.36 -8.51
N PRO A 198 36.50 17.29 -8.32
CA PRO A 198 37.41 17.17 -9.47
C PRO A 198 37.35 15.79 -10.10
N GLN A 199 37.36 15.75 -11.42
CA GLN A 199 37.46 14.54 -12.21
C GLN A 199 38.87 14.44 -12.77
N ALA A 200 39.61 13.39 -12.40
CA ALA A 200 40.96 13.15 -12.84
C ALA A 200 41.04 12.03 -13.90
N ASP A 201 41.88 12.21 -14.89
CA ASP A 201 42.24 11.13 -15.80
C ASP A 201 42.96 10.01 -15.04
N THR A 202 42.51 8.79 -15.24
CA THR A 202 43.01 7.63 -14.49
C THR A 202 44.47 7.27 -14.85
N LYS A 203 44.97 7.68 -16.03
CA LYS A 203 46.34 7.40 -16.51
C LYS A 203 47.29 8.54 -16.18
N THR A 204 46.90 9.78 -16.51
CA THR A 204 47.79 10.94 -16.33
C THR A 204 47.70 11.54 -14.92
N LYS A 205 46.59 11.25 -14.18
CA LYS A 205 46.25 11.83 -12.87
C LYS A 205 46.01 13.36 -12.92
N GLU A 206 45.89 13.93 -14.09
CA GLU A 206 45.56 15.34 -14.27
C GLU A 206 44.07 15.57 -14.13
N ILE A 207 43.68 16.72 -13.61
CA ILE A 207 42.30 17.13 -13.53
C ILE A 207 41.81 17.51 -14.90
N VAL A 208 40.85 16.78 -15.44
CA VAL A 208 40.28 16.96 -16.79
C VAL A 208 38.86 17.63 -16.73
N GLY A 209 38.31 17.77 -15.55
CA GLY A 209 37.02 18.40 -15.39
C GLY A 209 36.64 18.55 -13.91
N VAL A 210 35.50 19.20 -13.65
CA VAL A 210 34.86 19.27 -12.33
C VAL A 210 33.38 19.01 -12.46
N GLU A 211 32.81 18.31 -11.50
CA GLU A 211 31.37 18.18 -11.33
C GLU A 211 30.90 19.13 -10.25
N ALA A 212 29.86 19.90 -10.54
CA ALA A 212 29.26 20.81 -9.58
C ALA A 212 28.17 20.04 -8.82
N LEU A 213 28.31 19.93 -7.51
CA LEU A 213 27.38 19.31 -6.58
C LEU A 213 26.70 20.38 -5.72
N MET A 214 25.38 20.21 -5.49
CA MET A 214 24.58 21.15 -4.69
C MET A 214 23.81 20.41 -3.58
#